data_365203dd4f2ac927f69340d9a0626bc9
#
_entry.id   365203dd4f2ac927f69340d9a0626bc9
#
_cell.length_a   1.000
_cell.length_b   1.000
_cell.length_c   1.000
_cell.angle_alpha   90.00
_cell.angle_beta   90.00
_cell.angle_gamma   90.00
#
_symmetry.space_group_name_H-M   'P 1'
#
loop_
_entity.id
_entity.type
_entity.pdbx_description
1 polymer ?
#
loop_
_entity_poly.entity_id
_entity_poly.type
_entity_poly.pdbx_seq_one_letter_code
_entity_poly.pdbx_strand_id
1 'polypeptide(L)'
;MPQHFRAITVASVLLCAAASAQAATEITWWHSMTGALGERVAGLADQFNKSQSDYKVNAVYKGAYDESMSAAIAAYRAGNAPNILQVFEVGTATMMYSKGAIVPVSQVMKQAGEKFDTSGYVPAVAGYYTAPNGEMLSFPFNSSTTVFYYNKDMFAKAGLDPEKAPVTWQEVVSAAAKLKASGERCAYTTGWQSWVHLESFSAWHNVEYASKNNGFGGLDARLKFNSPLHVKHITNLSNWAKQGYFTYGGRKNEPEAKFYSGECAMLTSSSGAYANISKNAKFKYAVAPLPYYNDVAGAPQNTVIGGASLWVMAGKKPDEIKATAQFLKFLAQPEVQAKWHQETGYLPITKAAYDLTRQSGFYDKNPGTDVAVKQMIVKTTDKSRGIRLGNSVQIRTVVDEELENVWAGKKTPQEALDAAVKRGDELLVRFERANK
;
A
#
# COMPACT_ATOMS: atom_id res chain seq x y z
N MET A 1 -67.46 38.42 61.42
CA MET A 1 -66.08 38.73 61.03
C MET A 1 -65.57 37.48 60.30
N PRO A 2 -65.40 37.47 58.98
CA PRO A 2 -64.77 36.36 58.27
C PRO A 2 -63.32 36.69 57.96
N GLN A 3 -62.43 35.76 58.31
CA GLN A 3 -60.99 35.78 58.00
C GLN A 3 -60.76 35.36 56.56
N HIS A 4 -60.03 36.17 55.77
CA HIS A 4 -59.58 35.84 54.41
C HIS A 4 -58.27 35.09 54.50
N PHE A 5 -58.27 33.83 54.09
CA PHE A 5 -57.04 33.06 53.76
C PHE A 5 -56.57 33.43 52.35
N ARG A 6 -55.37 33.98 52.22
CA ARG A 6 -54.70 34.19 50.95
C ARG A 6 -53.83 32.94 50.65
N ALA A 7 -54.22 32.25 49.66
CA ALA A 7 -53.41 31.17 49.11
C ALA A 7 -52.28 31.78 48.24
N ILE A 8 -51.01 31.52 48.58
CA ILE A 8 -49.81 31.85 47.78
C ILE A 8 -49.52 30.67 46.88
N THR A 9 -49.80 30.82 45.62
CA THR A 9 -49.42 29.80 44.58
C THR A 9 -47.95 30.02 44.19
N VAL A 10 -47.08 29.12 44.61
CA VAL A 10 -45.68 29.10 44.20
C VAL A 10 -45.62 28.40 42.82
N ALA A 11 -45.42 29.13 41.74
CA ALA A 11 -45.19 28.61 40.41
C ALA A 11 -43.73 28.21 40.31
N SER A 12 -43.46 26.88 40.37
CA SER A 12 -42.14 26.32 40.10
C SER A 12 -41.88 26.33 38.59
N VAL A 13 -41.05 27.24 38.12
CA VAL A 13 -40.52 27.26 36.74
C VAL A 13 -39.46 26.19 36.63
N LEU A 14 -39.78 25.03 36.04
CA LEU A 14 -38.81 24.05 35.58
C LEU A 14 -38.12 24.63 34.34
N LEU A 15 -36.90 25.15 34.48
CA LEU A 15 -36.00 25.35 33.35
C LEU A 15 -35.52 23.97 32.84
N CYS A 16 -36.19 23.46 31.83
CA CYS A 16 -35.60 22.39 30.99
C CYS A 16 -34.45 22.99 30.20
N ALA A 17 -33.21 22.80 30.66
CA ALA A 17 -32.03 23.00 29.85
C ALA A 17 -32.08 21.96 28.75
N ALA A 18 -32.62 22.30 27.58
CA ALA A 18 -32.44 21.54 26.37
C ALA A 18 -30.95 21.58 26.03
N ALA A 19 -30.22 20.55 26.44
CA ALA A 19 -28.91 20.31 25.90
C ALA A 19 -29.11 20.12 24.38
N SER A 20 -28.80 21.15 23.61
CA SER A 20 -28.72 21.00 22.14
C SER A 20 -27.65 19.97 21.87
N ALA A 21 -28.05 18.75 21.52
CA ALA A 21 -27.17 17.74 21.01
C ALA A 21 -26.54 18.33 19.75
N GLN A 22 -25.30 18.80 19.86
CA GLN A 22 -24.56 19.30 18.72
C GLN A 22 -24.35 18.09 17.76
N ALA A 23 -24.80 18.23 16.53
CA ALA A 23 -24.62 17.17 15.53
C ALA A 23 -23.12 16.90 15.37
N ALA A 24 -22.76 15.61 15.31
CA ALA A 24 -21.35 15.22 15.11
C ALA A 24 -20.76 15.86 13.86
N THR A 25 -19.52 16.35 13.96
CA THR A 25 -18.79 16.85 12.79
C THR A 25 -18.45 15.67 11.88
N GLU A 26 -19.00 15.67 10.66
CA GLU A 26 -18.77 14.60 9.69
C GLU A 26 -17.55 14.92 8.81
N ILE A 27 -16.71 13.91 8.57
CA ILE A 27 -15.60 13.94 7.63
C ILE A 27 -15.69 12.78 6.66
N THR A 28 -15.15 12.97 5.45
CA THR A 28 -15.16 11.95 4.40
C THR A 28 -13.74 11.42 4.17
N TRP A 29 -13.61 10.09 4.19
CA TRP A 29 -12.38 9.39 3.85
C TRP A 29 -12.57 8.59 2.56
N TRP A 30 -11.87 8.99 1.47
CA TRP A 30 -11.85 8.25 0.22
C TRP A 30 -10.76 7.20 0.23
N HIS A 31 -11.15 5.96 -0.10
CA HIS A 31 -10.25 4.82 -0.09
C HIS A 31 -10.43 3.93 -1.34
N SER A 32 -9.44 3.04 -1.57
CA SER A 32 -9.37 2.14 -2.74
C SER A 32 -9.35 0.66 -2.33
N MET A 33 -9.78 0.34 -1.11
CA MET A 33 -9.79 -1.02 -0.59
C MET A 33 -11.06 -1.76 -0.96
N THR A 34 -10.92 -3.02 -1.42
CA THR A 34 -12.02 -3.92 -1.79
C THR A 34 -11.94 -5.24 -1.04
N GLY A 35 -12.98 -6.07 -1.12
CA GLY A 35 -13.03 -7.39 -0.49
C GLY A 35 -12.77 -7.33 1.02
N ALA A 36 -11.95 -8.25 1.54
CA ALA A 36 -11.61 -8.28 2.96
C ALA A 36 -10.97 -6.97 3.45
N LEU A 37 -10.15 -6.32 2.65
CA LEU A 37 -9.54 -5.04 3.01
C LEU A 37 -10.58 -3.92 3.12
N GLY A 38 -11.57 -3.89 2.22
CA GLY A 38 -12.67 -2.93 2.29
C GLY A 38 -13.51 -3.09 3.56
N GLU A 39 -13.79 -4.34 3.95
CA GLU A 39 -14.48 -4.65 5.21
C GLU A 39 -13.69 -4.13 6.43
N ARG A 40 -12.35 -4.26 6.42
CA ARG A 40 -11.49 -3.76 7.51
C ARG A 40 -11.47 -2.23 7.59
N VAL A 41 -11.45 -1.54 6.43
CA VAL A 41 -11.54 -0.06 6.39
C VAL A 41 -12.88 0.42 6.97
N ALA A 42 -13.99 -0.20 6.57
CA ALA A 42 -15.30 0.10 7.13
C ALA A 42 -15.33 -0.15 8.66
N GLY A 43 -14.73 -1.26 9.10
CA GLY A 43 -14.59 -1.59 10.52
C GLY A 43 -13.80 -0.56 11.33
N LEU A 44 -12.74 0.03 10.78
CA LEU A 44 -11.97 1.11 11.44
C LEU A 44 -12.83 2.37 11.62
N ALA A 45 -13.55 2.79 10.57
CA ALA A 45 -14.45 3.92 10.65
C ALA A 45 -15.57 3.68 11.69
N ASP A 46 -16.17 2.49 11.69
CA ASP A 46 -17.20 2.10 12.65
C ASP A 46 -16.69 2.07 14.09
N GLN A 47 -15.49 1.55 14.34
CA GLN A 47 -14.85 1.55 15.67
C GLN A 47 -14.66 2.98 16.18
N PHE A 48 -14.10 3.86 15.34
CA PHE A 48 -13.94 5.26 15.70
C PHE A 48 -15.30 5.92 16.00
N ASN A 49 -16.26 5.77 15.11
CA ASN A 49 -17.60 6.37 15.26
C ASN A 49 -18.33 5.88 16.53
N LYS A 50 -18.10 4.63 16.96
CA LYS A 50 -18.69 4.08 18.20
C LYS A 50 -17.93 4.46 19.46
N SER A 51 -16.68 4.89 19.36
CA SER A 51 -15.84 5.22 20.52
C SER A 51 -16.10 6.62 21.11
N GLN A 52 -16.80 7.47 20.38
CA GLN A 52 -17.09 8.85 20.75
C GLN A 52 -18.31 9.36 19.94
N SER A 53 -18.88 10.54 20.32
CA SER A 53 -20.09 11.13 19.71
C SER A 53 -19.85 12.43 18.94
N ASP A 54 -18.66 13.02 19.05
CA ASP A 54 -18.39 14.37 18.55
C ASP A 54 -18.08 14.39 17.05
N TYR A 55 -17.58 13.27 16.51
CA TYR A 55 -17.09 13.14 15.13
C TYR A 55 -17.65 11.90 14.46
N LYS A 56 -17.84 11.97 13.13
CA LYS A 56 -18.25 10.83 12.32
C LYS A 56 -17.39 10.75 11.05
N VAL A 57 -16.79 9.60 10.82
CA VAL A 57 -16.03 9.28 9.62
C VAL A 57 -16.89 8.48 8.65
N ASN A 58 -17.04 9.00 7.44
CA ASN A 58 -17.70 8.34 6.33
C ASN A 58 -16.62 7.80 5.37
N ALA A 59 -16.30 6.49 5.47
CA ALA A 59 -15.39 5.83 4.56
C ALA A 59 -16.09 5.53 3.24
N VAL A 60 -15.53 6.01 2.11
CA VAL A 60 -16.14 5.91 0.78
C VAL A 60 -15.16 5.27 -0.19
N TYR A 61 -15.52 4.12 -0.75
CA TYR A 61 -14.78 3.51 -1.85
C TYR A 61 -14.89 4.35 -3.12
N LYS A 62 -13.77 4.67 -3.76
CA LYS A 62 -13.69 5.55 -4.95
C LYS A 62 -12.95 4.92 -6.13
N GLY A 63 -13.06 3.61 -6.28
CA GLY A 63 -12.36 2.89 -7.35
C GLY A 63 -10.93 2.50 -6.97
N ALA A 64 -10.17 2.02 -7.93
CA ALA A 64 -8.76 1.72 -7.73
C ALA A 64 -7.95 3.00 -7.41
N TYR A 65 -6.72 2.85 -6.95
CA TYR A 65 -5.90 3.99 -6.49
C TYR A 65 -5.74 5.13 -7.52
N ASP A 66 -5.50 4.79 -8.78
CA ASP A 66 -5.37 5.73 -9.89
C ASP A 66 -6.70 6.44 -10.21
N GLU A 67 -7.81 5.72 -10.15
CA GLU A 67 -9.17 6.25 -10.33
C GLU A 67 -9.53 7.20 -9.19
N SER A 68 -9.31 6.77 -7.94
CA SER A 68 -9.55 7.57 -6.74
C SER A 68 -8.72 8.85 -6.74
N MET A 69 -7.44 8.77 -7.11
CA MET A 69 -6.55 9.94 -7.20
C MET A 69 -7.01 10.91 -8.29
N SER A 70 -7.41 10.40 -9.46
CA SER A 70 -7.94 11.21 -10.55
C SER A 70 -9.25 11.91 -10.16
N ALA A 71 -10.16 11.18 -9.51
CA ALA A 71 -11.40 11.73 -8.98
C ALA A 71 -11.15 12.82 -7.92
N ALA A 72 -10.14 12.62 -7.04
CA ALA A 72 -9.79 13.60 -6.02
C ALA A 72 -9.22 14.90 -6.62
N ILE A 73 -8.42 14.82 -7.67
CA ILE A 73 -7.92 16.00 -8.40
C ILE A 73 -9.10 16.80 -9.00
N ALA A 74 -10.07 16.12 -9.62
CA ALA A 74 -11.25 16.76 -10.16
C ALA A 74 -12.11 17.39 -9.05
N ALA A 75 -12.35 16.67 -7.95
CA ALA A 75 -13.12 17.14 -6.81
C ALA A 75 -12.44 18.33 -6.12
N TYR A 76 -11.12 18.35 -5.99
CA TYR A 76 -10.37 19.48 -5.44
C TYR A 76 -10.59 20.75 -6.28
N ARG A 77 -10.48 20.65 -7.60
CA ARG A 77 -10.74 21.77 -8.51
C ARG A 77 -12.17 22.29 -8.42
N ALA A 78 -13.12 21.43 -8.11
CA ALA A 78 -14.54 21.77 -7.92
C ALA A 78 -14.88 22.22 -6.49
N GLY A 79 -13.90 22.29 -5.58
CA GLY A 79 -14.13 22.65 -4.16
C GLY A 79 -14.79 21.56 -3.30
N ASN A 80 -14.86 20.31 -3.78
CA ASN A 80 -15.56 19.17 -3.16
C ASN A 80 -14.63 18.01 -2.79
N ALA A 81 -13.34 18.28 -2.55
CA ALA A 81 -12.39 17.25 -2.16
C ALA A 81 -12.80 16.57 -0.83
N PRO A 82 -12.46 15.28 -0.61
CA PRO A 82 -12.67 14.64 0.69
C PRO A 82 -11.81 15.31 1.78
N ASN A 83 -12.04 14.96 3.04
CA ASN A 83 -11.13 15.38 4.13
C ASN A 83 -9.84 14.57 4.09
N ILE A 84 -9.97 13.26 3.87
CA ILE A 84 -8.85 12.32 3.80
C ILE A 84 -8.90 11.58 2.47
N LEU A 85 -7.76 11.53 1.79
CA LEU A 85 -7.55 10.76 0.56
C LEU A 85 -6.48 9.69 0.80
N GLN A 86 -6.81 8.43 0.53
CA GLN A 86 -5.82 7.34 0.48
C GLN A 86 -5.10 7.38 -0.86
N VAL A 87 -3.78 7.59 -0.82
CA VAL A 87 -2.93 7.64 -2.02
C VAL A 87 -1.84 6.58 -1.92
N PHE A 88 -1.73 5.76 -2.96
CA PHE A 88 -0.69 4.74 -3.03
C PHE A 88 0.71 5.36 -3.24
N GLU A 89 1.74 4.60 -2.99
CA GLU A 89 3.14 5.07 -2.89
C GLU A 89 3.61 5.82 -4.14
N VAL A 90 3.24 5.38 -5.35
CA VAL A 90 3.64 6.08 -6.59
C VAL A 90 2.97 7.44 -6.79
N GLY A 91 1.88 7.71 -6.07
CA GLY A 91 1.24 9.02 -6.04
C GLY A 91 1.96 10.05 -5.15
N THR A 92 2.87 9.60 -4.28
CA THR A 92 3.51 10.42 -3.24
C THR A 92 4.17 11.67 -3.80
N ALA A 93 5.05 11.55 -4.80
CA ALA A 93 5.73 12.72 -5.37
C ALA A 93 4.74 13.72 -5.99
N THR A 94 3.71 13.26 -6.68
CA THR A 94 2.67 14.12 -7.23
C THR A 94 1.93 14.89 -6.13
N MET A 95 1.60 14.24 -5.03
CA MET A 95 0.96 14.89 -3.88
C MET A 95 1.90 15.89 -3.18
N MET A 96 3.18 15.56 -3.02
CA MET A 96 4.20 16.45 -2.43
C MET A 96 4.33 17.78 -3.18
N TYR A 97 4.20 17.74 -4.51
CA TYR A 97 4.29 18.92 -5.38
C TYR A 97 2.93 19.55 -5.69
N SER A 98 1.84 19.04 -5.13
CA SER A 98 0.49 19.65 -5.27
C SER A 98 0.31 20.84 -4.34
N LYS A 99 0.94 21.97 -4.69
CA LYS A 99 0.96 23.20 -3.88
C LYS A 99 -0.45 23.65 -3.51
N GLY A 100 -0.69 23.83 -2.21
CA GLY A 100 -1.97 24.33 -1.68
C GLY A 100 -3.12 23.31 -1.68
N ALA A 101 -2.94 22.10 -2.23
CA ALA A 101 -3.99 21.09 -2.27
C ALA A 101 -4.03 20.18 -1.03
N ILE A 102 -2.95 20.14 -0.27
CA ILE A 102 -2.81 19.29 0.91
C ILE A 102 -2.43 20.11 2.15
N VAL A 103 -2.75 19.58 3.32
CA VAL A 103 -2.22 20.04 4.60
C VAL A 103 -1.32 18.92 5.15
N PRO A 104 -0.03 19.18 5.41
CA PRO A 104 0.84 18.18 6.03
C PRO A 104 0.24 17.61 7.31
N VAL A 105 0.35 16.30 7.50
CA VAL A 105 -0.24 15.64 8.69
C VAL A 105 0.34 16.19 9.99
N SER A 106 1.62 16.56 10.01
CA SER A 106 2.25 17.24 11.14
C SER A 106 1.56 18.58 11.49
N GLN A 107 1.14 19.34 10.47
CA GLN A 107 0.41 20.60 10.67
C GLN A 107 -1.04 20.35 11.11
N VAL A 108 -1.71 19.36 10.55
CA VAL A 108 -3.07 18.95 10.98
C VAL A 108 -3.10 18.64 12.47
N MET A 109 -2.16 17.81 12.94
CA MET A 109 -2.06 17.45 14.35
C MET A 109 -1.76 18.67 15.23
N LYS A 110 -0.83 19.53 14.80
CA LYS A 110 -0.51 20.77 15.51
C LYS A 110 -1.71 21.73 15.61
N GLN A 111 -2.45 21.93 14.51
CA GLN A 111 -3.65 22.79 14.49
C GLN A 111 -4.75 22.27 15.40
N ALA A 112 -4.87 20.96 15.56
CA ALA A 112 -5.81 20.32 16.47
C ALA A 112 -5.34 20.28 17.93
N GLY A 113 -4.11 20.74 18.24
CA GLY A 113 -3.51 20.67 19.57
C GLY A 113 -3.06 19.27 19.97
N GLU A 114 -2.89 18.36 19.02
CA GLU A 114 -2.50 16.98 19.25
C GLU A 114 -0.98 16.78 19.12
N LYS A 115 -0.43 15.92 19.97
CA LYS A 115 0.97 15.47 19.84
C LYS A 115 1.05 14.44 18.72
N PHE A 116 2.05 14.58 17.87
CA PHE A 116 2.35 13.64 16.81
C PHE A 116 3.83 13.29 16.82
N ASP A 117 4.14 12.16 17.45
CA ASP A 117 5.51 11.65 17.51
C ASP A 117 5.77 10.71 16.33
N THR A 118 6.68 11.11 15.46
CA THR A 118 7.08 10.32 14.29
C THR A 118 8.26 9.37 14.55
N SER A 119 8.92 9.45 15.71
CA SER A 119 10.11 8.65 16.04
C SER A 119 9.79 7.16 16.22
N GLY A 120 8.55 6.82 16.57
CA GLY A 120 8.08 5.45 16.70
C GLY A 120 7.78 4.72 15.40
N TYR A 121 7.75 5.43 14.26
CA TYR A 121 7.48 4.81 12.96
C TYR A 121 8.71 4.07 12.41
N VAL A 122 8.46 3.01 11.65
CA VAL A 122 9.52 2.30 10.92
C VAL A 122 10.21 3.29 9.97
N PRO A 123 11.55 3.45 10.04
CA PRO A 123 12.26 4.50 9.29
C PRO A 123 12.03 4.46 7.78
N ALA A 124 11.96 3.28 7.17
CA ALA A 124 11.70 3.14 5.72
C ALA A 124 10.31 3.66 5.35
N VAL A 125 9.31 3.51 6.24
CA VAL A 125 7.94 4.00 6.04
C VAL A 125 7.88 5.51 6.26
N ALA A 126 8.35 5.99 7.43
CA ALA A 126 8.34 7.41 7.76
C ALA A 126 9.14 8.24 6.75
N GLY A 127 10.36 7.82 6.41
CA GLY A 127 11.25 8.53 5.47
C GLY A 127 10.68 8.63 4.05
N TYR A 128 9.81 7.71 3.66
CA TYR A 128 9.15 7.77 2.35
C TYR A 128 8.15 8.93 2.25
N TYR A 129 7.39 9.19 3.31
CA TYR A 129 6.34 10.21 3.36
C TYR A 129 6.76 11.54 3.99
N THR A 130 8.05 11.68 4.28
CA THR A 130 8.63 12.90 4.88
C THR A 130 9.31 13.74 3.81
N ALA A 131 9.05 15.05 3.82
CA ALA A 131 9.70 16.02 2.95
C ALA A 131 11.18 16.24 3.34
N PRO A 132 12.01 16.81 2.46
CA PRO A 132 13.43 17.06 2.76
C PRO A 132 13.68 17.93 4.01
N ASN A 133 12.74 18.79 4.38
CA ASN A 133 12.78 19.62 5.59
C ASN A 133 12.43 18.86 6.89
N GLY A 134 12.17 17.55 6.82
CA GLY A 134 11.79 16.72 7.96
C GLY A 134 10.30 16.72 8.29
N GLU A 135 9.47 17.42 7.53
CA GLU A 135 8.02 17.48 7.75
C GLU A 135 7.33 16.24 7.19
N MET A 136 6.57 15.50 8.02
CA MET A 136 5.74 14.38 7.55
C MET A 136 4.49 14.93 6.89
N LEU A 137 4.33 14.61 5.59
CA LEU A 137 3.27 15.16 4.74
C LEU A 137 1.98 14.35 4.78
N SER A 138 2.08 13.04 4.90
CA SER A 138 0.93 12.14 4.96
C SER A 138 1.05 11.17 6.14
N PHE A 139 -0.07 10.65 6.59
CA PHE A 139 -0.12 9.64 7.63
C PHE A 139 0.12 8.25 7.03
N PRO A 140 1.21 7.54 7.41
CA PRO A 140 1.42 6.15 6.98
C PRO A 140 0.25 5.28 7.42
N PHE A 141 -0.27 4.45 6.53
CA PHE A 141 -1.45 3.64 6.84
C PHE A 141 -1.28 2.18 6.47
N ASN A 142 -1.50 1.82 5.22
CA ASN A 142 -1.46 0.45 4.75
C ASN A 142 -0.19 0.19 3.93
N SER A 143 0.95 0.33 4.58
CA SER A 143 2.24 0.03 3.95
C SER A 143 2.42 -1.46 3.74
N SER A 144 2.89 -1.86 2.56
CA SER A 144 3.16 -3.23 2.19
C SER A 144 4.55 -3.38 1.59
N THR A 145 4.94 -4.61 1.30
CA THR A 145 6.05 -4.91 0.42
C THR A 145 5.74 -6.17 -0.38
N THR A 146 6.55 -6.46 -1.41
CA THR A 146 6.37 -7.66 -2.24
C THR A 146 6.82 -8.90 -1.50
N VAL A 147 6.02 -9.98 -1.58
CA VAL A 147 6.31 -11.29 -1.03
C VAL A 147 5.95 -12.39 -2.03
N PHE A 148 6.36 -13.60 -1.73
CA PHE A 148 6.05 -14.80 -2.50
C PHE A 148 5.09 -15.70 -1.71
N TYR A 149 3.98 -16.11 -2.33
CA TYR A 149 3.02 -17.06 -1.81
C TYR A 149 3.09 -18.36 -2.60
N TYR A 150 2.96 -19.51 -1.92
CA TYR A 150 2.87 -20.79 -2.61
C TYR A 150 1.89 -21.75 -1.94
N ASN A 151 1.24 -22.58 -2.76
CA ASN A 151 0.28 -23.59 -2.35
C ASN A 151 1.03 -24.87 -1.96
N LYS A 152 1.07 -25.16 -0.66
CA LYS A 152 1.79 -26.31 -0.09
C LYS A 152 1.19 -27.66 -0.56
N ASP A 153 -0.13 -27.72 -0.75
CA ASP A 153 -0.80 -28.95 -1.18
C ASP A 153 -0.46 -29.29 -2.63
N MET A 154 -0.42 -28.29 -3.52
CA MET A 154 0.06 -28.46 -4.92
C MET A 154 1.54 -28.81 -4.98
N PHE A 155 2.39 -28.23 -4.11
CA PHE A 155 3.79 -28.57 -4.02
C PHE A 155 3.98 -30.05 -3.66
N ALA A 156 3.29 -30.52 -2.60
CA ALA A 156 3.34 -31.93 -2.19
C ALA A 156 2.89 -32.87 -3.33
N LYS A 157 1.78 -32.53 -4.02
CA LYS A 157 1.29 -33.30 -5.17
C LYS A 157 2.29 -33.36 -6.32
N ALA A 158 3.06 -32.29 -6.55
CA ALA A 158 4.10 -32.22 -7.58
C ALA A 158 5.44 -32.85 -7.15
N GLY A 159 5.52 -33.49 -5.97
CA GLY A 159 6.76 -34.05 -5.44
C GLY A 159 7.79 -32.99 -5.03
N LEU A 160 7.33 -31.78 -4.71
CA LEU A 160 8.12 -30.72 -4.10
C LEU A 160 7.97 -30.76 -2.57
N ASP A 161 8.99 -30.33 -1.85
CA ASP A 161 8.91 -30.20 -0.39
C ASP A 161 7.99 -29.01 -0.04
N PRO A 162 6.82 -29.24 0.60
CA PRO A 162 5.87 -28.18 0.91
C PRO A 162 6.36 -27.21 2.00
N GLU A 163 7.46 -27.55 2.72
CA GLU A 163 8.04 -26.66 3.73
C GLU A 163 9.21 -25.83 3.20
N LYS A 164 9.58 -26.02 1.92
CA LYS A 164 10.67 -25.27 1.28
C LYS A 164 10.17 -24.40 0.13
N ALA A 165 10.11 -23.11 0.39
CA ALA A 165 9.85 -22.13 -0.66
C ALA A 165 11.03 -22.04 -1.63
N PRO A 166 10.78 -21.82 -2.95
CA PRO A 166 11.82 -21.38 -3.89
C PRO A 166 12.44 -20.05 -3.42
N VAL A 167 13.77 -20.00 -3.36
CA VAL A 167 14.54 -18.83 -2.92
C VAL A 167 15.06 -18.03 -4.11
N THR A 168 15.38 -18.71 -5.18
CA THR A 168 15.92 -18.13 -6.41
C THR A 168 14.94 -18.23 -7.58
N TRP A 169 15.09 -17.36 -8.59
CA TRP A 169 14.28 -17.46 -9.79
C TRP A 169 14.50 -18.75 -10.56
N GLN A 170 15.70 -19.35 -10.44
CA GLN A 170 15.99 -20.67 -10.99
C GLN A 170 15.18 -21.77 -10.28
N GLU A 171 15.03 -21.67 -8.96
CA GLU A 171 14.19 -22.61 -8.20
C GLU A 171 12.71 -22.42 -8.51
N VAL A 172 12.26 -21.17 -8.72
CA VAL A 172 10.87 -20.89 -9.15
C VAL A 172 10.54 -21.58 -10.46
N VAL A 173 11.40 -21.46 -11.49
CA VAL A 173 11.14 -22.13 -12.78
C VAL A 173 11.24 -23.64 -12.68
N SER A 174 12.16 -24.16 -11.85
CA SER A 174 12.27 -25.61 -11.59
C SER A 174 11.01 -26.15 -10.90
N ALA A 175 10.47 -25.43 -9.93
CA ALA A 175 9.20 -25.76 -9.29
C ALA A 175 8.03 -25.68 -10.27
N ALA A 176 7.99 -24.64 -11.11
CA ALA A 176 6.95 -24.46 -12.12
C ALA A 176 6.92 -25.61 -13.15
N ALA A 177 8.09 -26.12 -13.55
CA ALA A 177 8.17 -27.28 -14.45
C ALA A 177 7.56 -28.54 -13.81
N LYS A 178 7.85 -28.82 -12.53
CA LYS A 178 7.28 -29.96 -11.80
C LYS A 178 5.77 -29.81 -11.58
N LEU A 179 5.31 -28.61 -11.21
CA LEU A 179 3.89 -28.30 -11.06
C LEU A 179 3.14 -28.52 -12.36
N LYS A 180 3.67 -28.05 -13.48
CA LYS A 180 3.08 -28.29 -14.80
C LYS A 180 3.06 -29.78 -15.15
N ALA A 181 4.13 -30.53 -14.88
CA ALA A 181 4.21 -31.96 -15.12
C ALA A 181 3.21 -32.76 -14.25
N SER A 182 2.85 -32.27 -13.07
CA SER A 182 1.81 -32.86 -12.20
C SER A 182 0.38 -32.51 -12.61
N GLY A 183 0.20 -31.74 -13.70
CA GLY A 183 -1.11 -31.39 -14.27
C GLY A 183 -1.67 -30.06 -13.79
N GLU A 184 -0.90 -29.24 -13.05
CA GLU A 184 -1.38 -27.93 -12.61
C GLU A 184 -1.47 -26.96 -13.80
N ARG A 185 -2.61 -26.24 -13.89
CA ARG A 185 -2.91 -25.36 -15.03
C ARG A 185 -2.10 -24.09 -15.03
N CYS A 186 -1.81 -23.56 -13.84
CA CYS A 186 -1.08 -22.32 -13.63
C CYS A 186 -0.03 -22.56 -12.54
N ALA A 187 1.26 -22.63 -12.94
CA ALA A 187 2.33 -22.84 -12.00
C ALA A 187 2.68 -21.54 -11.24
N TYR A 188 2.78 -20.43 -11.97
CA TYR A 188 3.17 -19.13 -11.39
C TYR A 188 2.39 -17.99 -12.01
N THR A 189 1.97 -17.02 -11.18
CA THR A 189 1.38 -15.75 -11.58
C THR A 189 1.92 -14.60 -10.72
N THR A 190 1.67 -13.36 -11.11
CA THR A 190 2.09 -12.16 -10.38
C THR A 190 0.99 -11.12 -10.34
N GLY A 191 0.74 -10.53 -9.18
CA GLY A 191 0.02 -9.27 -9.07
C GLY A 191 0.99 -8.08 -9.16
N TRP A 192 0.50 -6.90 -9.53
CA TRP A 192 1.28 -5.65 -9.53
C TRP A 192 2.60 -5.79 -10.31
N GLN A 193 2.53 -6.28 -11.54
CA GLN A 193 3.68 -6.73 -12.33
C GLN A 193 4.82 -5.71 -12.42
N SER A 194 4.55 -4.43 -12.65
CA SER A 194 5.55 -3.36 -12.72
C SER A 194 6.25 -3.17 -11.37
N TRP A 195 5.49 -3.18 -10.27
CA TRP A 195 6.03 -3.02 -8.92
C TRP A 195 6.85 -4.23 -8.47
N VAL A 196 6.38 -5.45 -8.77
CA VAL A 196 7.09 -6.68 -8.39
C VAL A 196 8.34 -6.86 -9.24
N HIS A 197 8.23 -6.82 -10.58
CA HIS A 197 9.27 -7.26 -11.50
C HIS A 197 10.24 -6.18 -11.97
N LEU A 198 9.96 -4.90 -11.69
CA LEU A 198 10.90 -3.83 -11.98
C LEU A 198 11.27 -3.02 -10.74
N GLU A 199 10.31 -2.50 -10.00
CA GLU A 199 10.58 -1.62 -8.86
C GLU A 199 11.19 -2.36 -7.67
N SER A 200 10.48 -3.36 -7.12
CA SER A 200 11.00 -4.21 -6.04
C SER A 200 12.17 -5.08 -6.50
N PHE A 201 12.12 -5.55 -7.74
CA PHE A 201 13.23 -6.27 -8.35
C PHE A 201 14.52 -5.46 -8.35
N SER A 202 14.46 -4.18 -8.74
CA SER A 202 15.63 -3.28 -8.72
C SER A 202 16.22 -3.16 -7.32
N ALA A 203 15.38 -2.88 -6.33
CA ALA A 203 15.83 -2.72 -4.94
C ALA A 203 16.39 -4.04 -4.37
N TRP A 204 15.69 -5.16 -4.61
CA TRP A 204 16.07 -6.49 -4.13
C TRP A 204 17.42 -6.95 -4.68
N HIS A 205 17.74 -6.55 -5.93
CA HIS A 205 19.03 -6.81 -6.56
C HIS A 205 20.04 -5.65 -6.42
N ASN A 206 19.72 -4.63 -5.63
CA ASN A 206 20.56 -3.46 -5.37
C ASN A 206 21.02 -2.76 -6.66
N VAL A 207 20.12 -2.61 -7.64
CA VAL A 207 20.34 -1.89 -8.89
C VAL A 207 19.41 -0.68 -8.99
N GLU A 208 19.81 0.32 -9.77
CA GLU A 208 19.01 1.54 -9.93
C GLU A 208 17.76 1.30 -10.78
N TYR A 209 16.62 1.74 -10.28
CA TYR A 209 15.39 1.89 -11.06
C TYR A 209 15.38 3.23 -11.81
N ALA A 210 15.91 4.29 -11.18
CA ALA A 210 16.08 5.61 -11.76
C ALA A 210 17.33 6.29 -11.17
N SER A 211 17.86 7.30 -11.87
CA SER A 211 18.95 8.15 -11.40
C SER A 211 18.55 9.00 -10.19
N LYS A 212 19.50 9.77 -9.64
CA LYS A 212 19.25 10.65 -8.48
C LYS A 212 18.66 9.89 -7.28
N ASN A 213 19.25 8.76 -6.94
CA ASN A 213 18.78 7.91 -5.84
C ASN A 213 17.28 7.59 -5.98
N ASN A 214 16.87 7.08 -7.15
CA ASN A 214 15.47 6.80 -7.50
C ASN A 214 14.52 8.01 -7.32
N GLY A 215 14.99 9.22 -7.65
CA GLY A 215 14.21 10.45 -7.60
C GLY A 215 14.26 11.20 -6.25
N PHE A 216 14.88 10.66 -5.20
CA PHE A 216 15.03 11.37 -3.94
C PHE A 216 16.02 12.55 -4.03
N GLY A 217 16.97 12.51 -4.98
CA GLY A 217 18.01 13.52 -5.18
C GLY A 217 17.63 14.67 -6.11
N GLY A 218 16.46 14.67 -6.73
CA GLY A 218 16.01 15.78 -7.57
C GLY A 218 15.02 15.40 -8.67
N LEU A 219 14.35 16.43 -9.20
CA LEU A 219 13.34 16.31 -10.25
C LEU A 219 13.91 15.92 -11.62
N ASP A 220 15.20 16.09 -11.82
CA ASP A 220 15.93 15.72 -13.04
C ASP A 220 16.32 14.23 -13.09
N ALA A 221 15.67 13.39 -12.27
CA ALA A 221 15.82 11.95 -12.32
C ALA A 221 15.35 11.38 -13.68
N ARG A 222 16.02 10.30 -14.12
CA ARG A 222 15.69 9.56 -15.35
C ARG A 222 15.67 8.06 -15.09
N LEU A 223 14.82 7.34 -15.78
CA LEU A 223 14.62 5.91 -15.63
C LEU A 223 15.82 5.10 -16.10
N LYS A 224 16.07 3.94 -15.48
CA LYS A 224 17.20 3.04 -15.76
C LYS A 224 16.84 1.56 -15.76
N PHE A 225 15.56 1.22 -15.72
CA PHE A 225 15.10 -0.18 -15.61
C PHE A 225 15.11 -0.96 -16.95
N ASN A 226 15.89 -0.49 -17.92
CA ASN A 226 16.22 -1.21 -19.15
C ASN A 226 17.66 -1.74 -19.17
N SER A 227 18.29 -1.90 -17.99
CA SER A 227 19.63 -2.47 -17.86
C SER A 227 19.65 -3.94 -18.25
N PRO A 228 20.84 -4.52 -18.56
CA PRO A 228 20.95 -5.94 -18.92
C PRO A 228 20.30 -6.90 -17.93
N LEU A 229 20.32 -6.58 -16.62
CA LEU A 229 19.70 -7.41 -15.60
C LEU A 229 18.16 -7.38 -15.69
N HIS A 230 17.56 -6.21 -15.90
CA HIS A 230 16.12 -6.07 -16.09
C HIS A 230 15.66 -6.80 -17.36
N VAL A 231 16.41 -6.62 -18.47
CA VAL A 231 16.13 -7.32 -19.74
C VAL A 231 16.23 -8.84 -19.55
N LYS A 232 17.28 -9.34 -18.85
CA LYS A 232 17.42 -10.77 -18.49
C LYS A 232 16.18 -11.27 -17.76
N HIS A 233 15.70 -10.51 -16.75
CA HIS A 233 14.57 -10.92 -15.94
C HIS A 233 13.26 -10.99 -16.74
N ILE A 234 12.94 -9.95 -17.51
CA ILE A 234 11.73 -9.93 -18.34
C ILE A 234 11.81 -10.95 -19.47
N THR A 235 13.02 -11.24 -20.02
CA THR A 235 13.23 -12.31 -20.99
C THR A 235 12.92 -13.67 -20.38
N ASN A 236 13.36 -13.95 -19.16
CA ASN A 236 13.05 -15.18 -18.46
C ASN A 236 11.54 -15.34 -18.27
N LEU A 237 10.85 -14.32 -17.76
CA LEU A 237 9.39 -14.33 -17.61
C LEU A 237 8.65 -14.55 -18.94
N SER A 238 9.11 -13.91 -20.02
CA SER A 238 8.56 -14.11 -21.37
C SER A 238 8.73 -15.54 -21.84
N ASN A 239 9.92 -16.14 -21.63
CA ASN A 239 10.17 -17.53 -21.96
C ASN A 239 9.31 -18.49 -21.11
N TRP A 240 9.13 -18.20 -19.81
CA TRP A 240 8.27 -19.00 -18.94
C TRP A 240 6.79 -18.88 -19.34
N ALA A 241 6.36 -17.73 -19.83
CA ALA A 241 5.01 -17.57 -20.39
C ALA A 241 4.81 -18.47 -21.62
N LYS A 242 5.77 -18.48 -22.57
CA LYS A 242 5.75 -19.35 -23.75
C LYS A 242 5.77 -20.84 -23.39
N GLN A 243 6.45 -21.21 -22.31
CA GLN A 243 6.52 -22.57 -21.78
C GLN A 243 5.29 -22.95 -20.95
N GLY A 244 4.39 -21.99 -20.64
CA GLY A 244 3.22 -22.18 -19.79
C GLY A 244 3.56 -22.35 -18.31
N TYR A 245 4.69 -21.83 -17.84
CA TYR A 245 5.10 -21.78 -16.44
C TYR A 245 4.62 -20.50 -15.76
N PHE A 246 4.56 -19.40 -16.49
CA PHE A 246 4.05 -18.10 -16.03
C PHE A 246 2.75 -17.76 -16.75
N THR A 247 1.75 -17.33 -16.00
CA THR A 247 0.45 -16.88 -16.50
C THR A 247 0.19 -15.45 -16.08
N TYR A 248 0.12 -14.54 -17.04
CA TYR A 248 -0.30 -13.18 -16.80
C TYR A 248 -1.81 -13.15 -16.47
N GLY A 249 -2.19 -12.43 -15.43
CA GLY A 249 -3.58 -12.40 -14.95
C GLY A 249 -4.18 -11.01 -14.75
N GLY A 250 -3.43 -9.94 -15.05
CA GLY A 250 -3.87 -8.55 -14.87
C GLY A 250 -2.77 -7.65 -14.30
N ARG A 251 -3.02 -6.35 -14.32
CA ARG A 251 -2.01 -5.32 -13.97
C ARG A 251 -1.83 -5.14 -12.46
N LYS A 252 -2.89 -5.32 -11.69
CA LYS A 252 -2.95 -4.99 -10.25
C LYS A 252 -3.13 -6.26 -9.40
N ASN A 253 -4.19 -6.34 -8.62
CA ASN A 253 -4.43 -7.46 -7.70
C ASN A 253 -5.32 -8.56 -8.30
N GLU A 254 -5.76 -8.46 -9.53
CA GLU A 254 -6.62 -9.45 -10.19
C GLU A 254 -6.03 -10.88 -10.15
N PRO A 255 -4.69 -11.08 -10.33
CA PRO A 255 -4.09 -12.41 -10.27
C PRO A 255 -4.16 -13.09 -8.88
N GLU A 256 -4.37 -12.32 -7.80
CA GLU A 256 -4.50 -12.89 -6.46
C GLU A 256 -5.68 -13.88 -6.37
N ALA A 257 -6.76 -13.61 -7.11
CA ALA A 257 -7.90 -14.50 -7.21
C ALA A 257 -7.54 -15.89 -7.77
N LYS A 258 -6.63 -15.94 -8.75
CA LYS A 258 -6.14 -17.20 -9.31
C LYS A 258 -5.36 -18.03 -8.29
N PHE A 259 -4.67 -17.38 -7.37
CA PHE A 259 -3.97 -18.06 -6.29
C PHE A 259 -4.94 -18.58 -5.22
N TYR A 260 -5.75 -17.70 -4.60
CA TYR A 260 -6.59 -18.14 -3.48
C TYR A 260 -7.76 -19.03 -3.91
N SER A 261 -8.13 -19.08 -5.20
CA SER A 261 -9.05 -20.07 -5.73
C SER A 261 -8.41 -21.46 -5.94
N GLY A 262 -7.08 -21.56 -5.85
CA GLY A 262 -6.34 -22.78 -6.16
C GLY A 262 -6.12 -23.02 -7.65
N GLU A 263 -6.28 -22.02 -8.51
CA GLU A 263 -5.94 -22.12 -9.94
C GLU A 263 -4.44 -22.07 -10.16
N CYS A 264 -3.73 -21.15 -9.47
CA CYS A 264 -2.28 -20.98 -9.57
C CYS A 264 -1.57 -21.47 -8.30
N ALA A 265 -0.44 -22.16 -8.47
CA ALA A 265 0.33 -22.74 -7.38
C ALA A 265 1.27 -21.74 -6.68
N MET A 266 1.77 -20.76 -7.41
CA MET A 266 2.70 -19.73 -6.91
C MET A 266 2.23 -18.34 -7.32
N LEU A 267 2.45 -17.35 -6.44
CA LEU A 267 2.09 -15.96 -6.65
C LEU A 267 3.15 -15.04 -6.04
N THR A 268 3.63 -14.06 -6.81
CA THR A 268 4.26 -12.86 -6.23
C THR A 268 3.26 -11.73 -6.19
N SER A 269 3.09 -11.10 -5.04
CA SER A 269 2.18 -9.95 -4.86
C SER A 269 2.52 -9.18 -3.60
N SER A 270 1.64 -8.25 -3.26
CA SER A 270 1.68 -7.50 -2.01
C SER A 270 1.55 -8.40 -0.78
N SER A 271 2.24 -8.06 0.31
CA SER A 271 1.97 -8.65 1.62
C SER A 271 0.51 -8.44 2.06
N GLY A 272 -0.15 -7.36 1.60
CA GLY A 272 -1.57 -7.09 1.85
C GLY A 272 -2.54 -8.05 1.14
N ALA A 273 -2.08 -8.86 0.18
CA ALA A 273 -2.88 -9.94 -0.40
C ALA A 273 -3.28 -11.00 0.64
N TYR A 274 -2.54 -11.08 1.75
CA TYR A 274 -2.81 -12.00 2.86
C TYR A 274 -4.25 -11.92 3.34
N ALA A 275 -4.86 -10.74 3.43
CA ALA A 275 -6.25 -10.59 3.87
C ALA A 275 -7.24 -11.40 3.03
N ASN A 276 -7.13 -11.32 1.69
CA ASN A 276 -7.99 -12.07 0.79
C ASN A 276 -7.59 -13.55 0.72
N ILE A 277 -6.30 -13.85 0.75
CA ILE A 277 -5.79 -15.22 0.72
C ILE A 277 -6.25 -15.99 1.97
N SER A 278 -6.05 -15.43 3.16
CA SER A 278 -6.44 -16.07 4.42
C SER A 278 -7.95 -16.28 4.55
N LYS A 279 -8.74 -15.37 3.98
CA LYS A 279 -10.22 -15.48 3.98
C LYS A 279 -10.74 -16.54 2.99
N ASN A 280 -10.11 -16.66 1.82
CA ASN A 280 -10.70 -17.39 0.69
C ASN A 280 -9.99 -18.71 0.36
N ALA A 281 -8.68 -18.86 0.62
CA ALA A 281 -7.96 -20.10 0.33
C ALA A 281 -8.46 -21.26 1.18
N LYS A 282 -8.72 -22.41 0.52
CA LYS A 282 -9.19 -23.66 1.16
C LYS A 282 -8.10 -24.73 1.18
N PHE A 283 -6.84 -24.32 1.01
CA PHE A 283 -5.66 -25.17 0.96
C PHE A 283 -4.57 -24.59 1.88
N LYS A 284 -3.57 -25.38 2.20
CA LYS A 284 -2.41 -24.93 2.97
C LYS A 284 -1.49 -24.11 2.06
N TYR A 285 -1.10 -22.93 2.54
CA TYR A 285 -0.17 -22.05 1.82
C TYR A 285 0.91 -21.55 2.77
N ALA A 286 1.96 -20.97 2.21
CA ALA A 286 2.97 -20.27 2.97
C ALA A 286 3.37 -18.96 2.28
N VAL A 287 4.00 -18.09 3.06
CA VAL A 287 4.58 -16.80 2.62
C VAL A 287 6.08 -16.90 2.76
N ALA A 288 6.79 -16.47 1.72
CA ALA A 288 8.24 -16.50 1.64
C ALA A 288 8.78 -15.15 1.10
N PRO A 289 10.07 -14.87 1.27
CA PRO A 289 10.72 -13.73 0.62
C PRO A 289 10.58 -13.77 -0.91
N LEU A 290 10.65 -12.58 -1.53
CA LEU A 290 10.69 -12.48 -2.98
C LEU A 290 11.90 -13.25 -3.54
N PRO A 291 11.75 -14.06 -4.58
CA PRO A 291 12.88 -14.74 -5.20
C PRO A 291 13.91 -13.77 -5.80
N TYR A 292 15.17 -14.18 -5.88
CA TYR A 292 16.25 -13.35 -6.43
C TYR A 292 17.21 -14.16 -7.30
N TYR A 293 18.10 -13.47 -8.02
CA TYR A 293 19.20 -14.07 -8.73
C TYR A 293 20.44 -14.10 -7.84
N ASN A 294 20.89 -15.28 -7.45
CA ASN A 294 22.03 -15.48 -6.55
C ASN A 294 23.40 -15.21 -7.20
N ASP A 295 23.42 -15.04 -8.52
CA ASP A 295 24.58 -14.62 -9.31
C ASP A 295 24.74 -13.09 -9.40
N VAL A 296 23.84 -12.31 -8.77
CA VAL A 296 23.91 -10.85 -8.75
C VAL A 296 24.52 -10.35 -7.43
N ALA A 297 25.64 -9.66 -7.54
CA ALA A 297 26.33 -9.10 -6.39
C ALA A 297 25.45 -8.07 -5.66
N GLY A 298 25.33 -8.21 -4.33
CA GLY A 298 24.52 -7.34 -3.48
C GLY A 298 23.07 -7.77 -3.32
N ALA A 299 22.64 -8.84 -3.99
CA ALA A 299 21.32 -9.44 -3.78
C ALA A 299 21.39 -10.60 -2.74
N PRO A 300 20.31 -10.79 -1.93
CA PRO A 300 19.17 -9.89 -1.78
C PRO A 300 19.50 -8.71 -0.87
N GLN A 301 18.91 -7.52 -1.14
CA GLN A 301 19.11 -6.31 -0.32
C GLN A 301 17.86 -6.05 0.57
N ASN A 302 16.90 -5.31 0.10
CA ASN A 302 15.56 -5.12 0.65
C ASN A 302 14.58 -4.84 -0.50
N THR A 303 13.30 -5.09 -0.28
CA THR A 303 12.25 -4.70 -1.21
C THR A 303 11.81 -3.26 -0.93
N VAL A 304 11.14 -2.63 -1.90
CA VAL A 304 10.60 -1.28 -1.70
C VAL A 304 9.23 -1.33 -1.03
N ILE A 305 8.90 -0.21 -0.35
CA ILE A 305 7.57 -0.01 0.19
C ILE A 305 6.54 0.07 -0.96
N GLY A 306 5.37 -0.48 -0.69
CA GLY A 306 4.15 -0.31 -1.46
C GLY A 306 3.00 0.08 -0.55
N GLY A 307 1.77 -0.05 -1.07
CA GLY A 307 0.58 0.32 -0.31
C GLY A 307 0.32 1.81 -0.33
N ALA A 308 -0.20 2.39 0.75
CA ALA A 308 -0.67 3.77 0.73
C ALA A 308 -0.52 4.50 2.06
N SER A 309 -0.63 5.82 1.98
CA SER A 309 -0.75 6.75 3.11
C SER A 309 -2.01 7.60 2.98
N LEU A 310 -2.40 8.24 4.08
CA LEU A 310 -3.56 9.12 4.15
C LEU A 310 -3.13 10.57 4.05
N TRP A 311 -3.65 11.26 3.06
CA TRP A 311 -3.38 12.66 2.77
C TRP A 311 -4.56 13.52 3.19
N VAL A 312 -4.32 14.60 3.94
CA VAL A 312 -5.36 15.53 4.34
C VAL A 312 -5.48 16.61 3.26
N MET A 313 -6.68 16.75 2.71
CA MET A 313 -6.94 17.74 1.66
C MET A 313 -7.18 19.11 2.26
N ALA A 314 -6.65 20.14 1.61
CA ALA A 314 -6.80 21.54 2.03
C ALA A 314 -8.24 22.07 1.85
N GLY A 315 -8.52 23.27 2.39
CA GLY A 315 -9.80 23.94 2.26
C GLY A 315 -10.89 23.44 3.22
N LYS A 316 -10.51 22.76 4.31
CA LYS A 316 -11.43 22.24 5.33
C LYS A 316 -11.63 23.22 6.48
N LYS A 317 -12.82 23.16 7.10
CA LYS A 317 -13.15 23.98 8.28
C LYS A 317 -12.32 23.52 9.49
N PRO A 318 -12.09 24.41 10.48
CA PRO A 318 -11.34 24.05 11.69
C PRO A 318 -11.87 22.81 12.42
N ASP A 319 -13.20 22.65 12.52
CA ASP A 319 -13.81 21.49 13.18
C ASP A 319 -13.58 20.20 12.38
N GLU A 320 -13.57 20.25 11.04
CA GLU A 320 -13.23 19.11 10.18
C GLU A 320 -11.75 18.74 10.30
N ILE A 321 -10.86 19.73 10.43
CA ILE A 321 -9.43 19.49 10.71
C ILE A 321 -9.25 18.79 12.05
N LYS A 322 -9.97 19.24 13.09
CA LYS A 322 -9.96 18.62 14.42
C LYS A 322 -10.50 17.18 14.37
N ALA A 323 -11.63 16.96 13.70
CA ALA A 323 -12.20 15.62 13.50
C ALA A 323 -11.21 14.70 12.76
N THR A 324 -10.56 15.21 11.71
CA THR A 324 -9.52 14.48 10.96
C THR A 324 -8.35 14.11 11.88
N ALA A 325 -7.83 15.02 12.68
CA ALA A 325 -6.75 14.75 13.62
C ALA A 325 -7.13 13.69 14.66
N GLN A 326 -8.34 13.71 15.21
CA GLN A 326 -8.82 12.70 16.16
C GLN A 326 -8.91 11.31 15.51
N PHE A 327 -9.37 11.24 14.26
CA PHE A 327 -9.37 9.97 13.53
C PHE A 327 -7.96 9.45 13.26
N LEU A 328 -7.03 10.30 12.81
CA LEU A 328 -5.63 9.91 12.61
C LEU A 328 -4.96 9.48 13.93
N LYS A 329 -5.27 10.15 15.05
CA LYS A 329 -4.82 9.75 16.38
C LYS A 329 -5.36 8.37 16.78
N PHE A 330 -6.62 8.07 16.48
CA PHE A 330 -7.19 6.74 16.69
C PHE A 330 -6.45 5.69 15.85
N LEU A 331 -6.20 5.96 14.57
CA LEU A 331 -5.44 5.06 13.70
C LEU A 331 -3.97 4.89 14.13
N ALA A 332 -3.40 5.84 14.88
CA ALA A 332 -2.05 5.79 15.41
C ALA A 332 -1.92 4.92 16.68
N GLN A 333 -3.01 4.48 17.28
CA GLN A 333 -2.97 3.64 18.49
C GLN A 333 -2.27 2.30 18.17
N PRO A 334 -1.29 1.88 18.99
CA PRO A 334 -0.54 0.64 18.73
C PRO A 334 -1.42 -0.59 18.59
N GLU A 335 -2.51 -0.69 19.36
CA GLU A 335 -3.46 -1.81 19.31
C GLU A 335 -4.24 -1.83 17.98
N VAL A 336 -4.65 -0.66 17.48
CA VAL A 336 -5.33 -0.52 16.19
C VAL A 336 -4.39 -0.93 15.06
N GLN A 337 -3.15 -0.46 15.09
CA GLN A 337 -2.13 -0.79 14.09
C GLN A 337 -1.71 -2.27 14.14
N ALA A 338 -1.54 -2.84 15.33
CA ALA A 338 -1.21 -4.25 15.49
C ALA A 338 -2.33 -5.14 14.93
N LYS A 339 -3.58 -4.84 15.27
CA LYS A 339 -4.74 -5.55 14.73
C LYS A 339 -4.83 -5.41 13.21
N TRP A 340 -4.65 -4.19 12.68
CA TRP A 340 -4.62 -3.94 11.23
C TRP A 340 -3.55 -4.80 10.54
N HIS A 341 -2.32 -4.81 11.05
CA HIS A 341 -1.25 -5.66 10.53
C HIS A 341 -1.62 -7.15 10.54
N GLN A 342 -2.09 -7.67 11.67
CA GLN A 342 -2.42 -9.08 11.86
C GLN A 342 -3.54 -9.55 10.93
N GLU A 343 -4.54 -8.70 10.68
CA GLU A 343 -5.72 -9.04 9.88
C GLU A 343 -5.53 -8.82 8.38
N THR A 344 -4.53 -8.02 7.98
CA THR A 344 -4.36 -7.59 6.58
C THR A 344 -3.08 -8.06 5.93
N GLY A 345 -2.02 -8.34 6.71
CA GLY A 345 -0.68 -8.61 6.19
C GLY A 345 0.09 -7.34 5.75
N TYR A 346 -0.48 -6.15 5.91
CA TYR A 346 0.28 -4.90 5.79
C TYR A 346 1.34 -4.83 6.87
N LEU A 347 2.40 -4.04 6.67
CA LEU A 347 3.48 -3.88 7.63
C LEU A 347 2.96 -3.27 8.96
N PRO A 348 3.49 -3.66 10.11
CA PRO A 348 3.34 -2.88 11.33
C PRO A 348 4.16 -1.60 11.15
N ILE A 349 3.48 -0.48 10.94
CA ILE A 349 4.13 0.80 10.57
C ILE A 349 4.84 1.48 11.75
N THR A 350 4.62 0.99 12.98
CA THR A 350 5.32 1.46 14.19
C THR A 350 5.97 0.30 14.94
N LYS A 351 7.05 0.64 15.66
CA LYS A 351 7.74 -0.31 16.54
C LYS A 351 6.79 -0.89 17.61
N ALA A 352 5.93 -0.06 18.18
CA ALA A 352 4.96 -0.48 19.19
C ALA A 352 3.98 -1.53 18.65
N ALA A 353 3.44 -1.34 17.44
CA ALA A 353 2.55 -2.32 16.81
C ALA A 353 3.27 -3.64 16.51
N TYR A 354 4.53 -3.58 16.07
CA TYR A 354 5.36 -4.77 15.88
C TYR A 354 5.59 -5.54 17.17
N ASP A 355 5.99 -4.82 18.24
CA ASP A 355 6.25 -5.42 19.54
C ASP A 355 4.99 -6.07 20.14
N LEU A 356 3.82 -5.42 20.04
CA LEU A 356 2.53 -6.01 20.46
C LEU A 356 2.21 -7.28 19.67
N THR A 357 2.38 -7.25 18.35
CA THR A 357 2.12 -8.41 17.49
C THR A 357 3.04 -9.58 17.87
N ARG A 358 4.32 -9.32 18.11
CA ARG A 358 5.29 -10.34 18.54
C ARG A 358 4.93 -10.90 19.91
N GLN A 359 4.62 -10.05 20.88
CA GLN A 359 4.28 -10.46 22.25
C GLN A 359 3.00 -11.28 22.33
N SER A 360 2.05 -11.07 21.42
CA SER A 360 0.82 -11.87 21.33
C SER A 360 1.05 -13.30 20.82
N GLY A 361 2.27 -13.65 20.37
CA GLY A 361 2.57 -14.93 19.73
C GLY A 361 1.91 -15.09 18.36
N PHE A 362 1.55 -13.98 17.71
CA PHE A 362 0.86 -14.03 16.41
C PHE A 362 1.73 -14.67 15.33
N TYR A 363 3.02 -14.33 15.25
CA TYR A 363 3.92 -14.86 14.22
C TYR A 363 4.19 -16.37 14.41
N ASP A 364 4.20 -16.86 15.65
CA ASP A 364 4.35 -18.29 15.93
C ASP A 364 3.13 -19.10 15.45
N LYS A 365 1.94 -18.53 15.59
CA LYS A 365 0.67 -19.12 15.15
C LYS A 365 0.41 -18.96 13.65
N ASN A 366 1.05 -17.97 13.01
CA ASN A 366 0.88 -17.62 11.60
C ASN A 366 2.26 -17.48 10.93
N PRO A 367 3.00 -18.61 10.74
CA PRO A 367 4.33 -18.59 10.18
C PRO A 367 4.38 -17.90 8.80
N GLY A 368 5.41 -17.08 8.56
CA GLY A 368 5.63 -16.36 7.31
C GLY A 368 4.96 -14.98 7.24
N THR A 369 4.06 -14.62 8.18
CA THR A 369 3.45 -13.29 8.21
C THR A 369 4.44 -12.19 8.62
N ASP A 370 5.59 -12.53 9.16
CA ASP A 370 6.70 -11.62 9.48
C ASP A 370 7.71 -11.44 8.34
N VAL A 371 7.58 -12.18 7.24
CA VAL A 371 8.49 -12.11 6.07
C VAL A 371 8.58 -10.70 5.52
N ALA A 372 7.44 -10.02 5.35
CA ALA A 372 7.40 -8.66 4.83
C ALA A 372 8.21 -7.69 5.72
N VAL A 373 8.07 -7.82 7.05
CA VAL A 373 8.83 -7.00 8.01
C VAL A 373 10.32 -7.29 7.91
N LYS A 374 10.70 -8.56 7.89
CA LYS A 374 12.10 -9.00 7.79
C LYS A 374 12.79 -8.49 6.53
N GLN A 375 12.08 -8.40 5.40
CA GLN A 375 12.62 -7.83 4.17
C GLN A 375 12.84 -6.30 4.23
N MET A 376 12.12 -5.59 5.11
CA MET A 376 12.14 -4.13 5.19
C MET A 376 13.05 -3.56 6.28
N ILE A 377 13.42 -4.35 7.28
CA ILE A 377 14.28 -3.89 8.40
C ILE A 377 15.78 -3.93 8.07
N VAL A 378 16.15 -4.47 6.93
CA VAL A 378 17.54 -4.49 6.45
C VAL A 378 17.96 -3.07 6.10
N LYS A 379 19.25 -2.75 6.32
CA LYS A 379 19.79 -1.43 5.98
C LYS A 379 19.61 -1.12 4.50
N THR A 380 18.88 -0.05 4.20
CA THR A 380 18.67 0.41 2.81
C THR A 380 19.92 1.04 2.23
N THR A 381 20.03 0.97 0.90
CA THR A 381 21.03 1.71 0.10
C THR A 381 20.33 2.83 -0.66
N ASP A 382 21.09 3.67 -1.36
CA ASP A 382 20.54 4.70 -2.26
C ASP A 382 19.69 4.10 -3.40
N LYS A 383 19.91 2.82 -3.73
CA LYS A 383 19.17 2.10 -4.78
C LYS A 383 17.93 1.37 -4.25
N SER A 384 17.82 1.17 -2.94
CA SER A 384 16.78 0.33 -2.33
C SER A 384 15.89 1.04 -1.31
N ARG A 385 16.10 2.34 -1.06
CA ARG A 385 15.31 3.11 -0.09
C ARG A 385 13.88 3.43 -0.53
N GLY A 386 13.52 3.13 -1.77
CA GLY A 386 12.23 3.44 -2.38
C GLY A 386 12.38 4.16 -3.71
N ILE A 387 11.24 4.55 -4.31
CA ILE A 387 11.17 5.25 -5.60
C ILE A 387 10.24 6.47 -5.42
N ARG A 388 10.75 7.68 -5.65
CA ARG A 388 10.02 8.94 -5.47
C ARG A 388 10.10 9.79 -6.72
N LEU A 389 9.33 9.44 -7.74
CA LEU A 389 9.32 10.08 -9.05
C LEU A 389 7.98 10.78 -9.31
N GLY A 390 8.01 11.92 -9.99
CA GLY A 390 6.81 12.59 -10.45
C GLY A 390 6.11 11.80 -11.56
N ASN A 391 4.78 11.94 -11.70
CA ASN A 391 3.97 11.22 -12.68
C ASN A 391 4.14 9.69 -12.65
N SER A 392 4.56 9.11 -11.51
CA SER A 392 4.83 7.67 -11.41
C SER A 392 3.60 6.81 -11.66
N VAL A 393 2.40 7.31 -11.39
CA VAL A 393 1.14 6.61 -11.72
C VAL A 393 1.06 6.37 -13.23
N GLN A 394 1.32 7.40 -14.03
CA GLN A 394 1.31 7.31 -15.48
C GLN A 394 2.49 6.48 -16.01
N ILE A 395 3.67 6.60 -15.38
CA ILE A 395 4.85 5.78 -15.72
C ILE A 395 4.53 4.30 -15.51
N ARG A 396 3.91 3.93 -14.38
CA ARG A 396 3.50 2.54 -14.12
C ARG A 396 2.51 2.03 -15.17
N THR A 397 1.55 2.88 -15.60
CA THR A 397 0.64 2.54 -16.70
C THR A 397 1.41 2.24 -18.00
N VAL A 398 2.38 3.08 -18.35
CA VAL A 398 3.24 2.88 -19.53
C VAL A 398 4.04 1.56 -19.42
N VAL A 399 4.61 1.28 -18.25
CA VAL A 399 5.34 0.04 -18.00
C VAL A 399 4.43 -1.17 -18.17
N ASP A 400 3.22 -1.14 -17.61
CA ASP A 400 2.26 -2.22 -17.72
C ASP A 400 1.86 -2.50 -19.17
N GLU A 401 1.61 -1.45 -19.97
CA GLU A 401 1.34 -1.57 -21.41
C GLU A 401 2.49 -2.24 -22.17
N GLU A 402 3.72 -1.84 -21.87
CA GLU A 402 4.89 -2.40 -22.56
C GLU A 402 5.16 -3.85 -22.13
N LEU A 403 4.97 -4.21 -20.87
CA LEU A 403 5.06 -5.59 -20.42
C LEU A 403 3.97 -6.47 -21.04
N GLU A 404 2.74 -5.97 -21.18
CA GLU A 404 1.66 -6.67 -21.88
C GLU A 404 2.00 -6.93 -23.35
N ASN A 405 2.70 -6.00 -24.02
CA ASN A 405 3.20 -6.23 -25.38
C ASN A 405 4.23 -7.37 -25.43
N VAL A 406 5.04 -7.56 -24.37
CA VAL A 406 5.95 -8.70 -24.25
C VAL A 406 5.17 -10.00 -24.08
N TRP A 407 4.19 -10.02 -23.14
CA TRP A 407 3.38 -11.23 -22.90
C TRP A 407 2.56 -11.64 -24.12
N ALA A 408 2.11 -10.68 -24.91
CA ALA A 408 1.41 -10.91 -26.18
C ALA A 408 2.35 -11.27 -27.35
N GLY A 409 3.67 -11.29 -27.13
CA GLY A 409 4.65 -11.56 -28.18
C GLY A 409 4.79 -10.47 -29.25
N LYS A 410 4.28 -9.26 -28.97
CA LYS A 410 4.32 -8.12 -29.92
C LYS A 410 5.64 -7.36 -29.89
N LYS A 411 6.38 -7.42 -28.77
CA LYS A 411 7.68 -6.79 -28.57
C LYS A 411 8.64 -7.76 -27.90
N THR A 412 9.92 -7.62 -28.18
CA THR A 412 10.96 -8.21 -27.36
C THR A 412 11.05 -7.49 -26.01
N PRO A 413 11.56 -8.12 -24.95
CA PRO A 413 11.79 -7.49 -23.66
C PRO A 413 12.64 -6.20 -23.73
N GLN A 414 13.69 -6.20 -24.55
CA GLN A 414 14.54 -5.02 -24.76
C GLN A 414 13.74 -3.86 -25.37
N GLU A 415 13.03 -4.09 -26.49
CA GLU A 415 12.21 -3.06 -27.15
C GLU A 415 11.14 -2.51 -26.21
N ALA A 416 10.49 -3.36 -25.41
CA ALA A 416 9.46 -2.94 -24.46
C ALA A 416 10.03 -2.07 -23.33
N LEU A 417 11.15 -2.48 -22.71
CA LEU A 417 11.78 -1.72 -21.63
C LEU A 417 12.38 -0.40 -22.14
N ASP A 418 12.99 -0.38 -23.33
CA ASP A 418 13.49 0.85 -23.94
C ASP A 418 12.34 1.84 -24.25
N ALA A 419 11.22 1.33 -24.76
CA ALA A 419 10.03 2.15 -25.01
C ALA A 419 9.43 2.68 -23.70
N ALA A 420 9.37 1.85 -22.65
CA ALA A 420 8.87 2.26 -21.33
C ALA A 420 9.75 3.34 -20.70
N VAL A 421 11.08 3.19 -20.76
CA VAL A 421 12.03 4.20 -20.28
C VAL A 421 11.86 5.52 -21.05
N LYS A 422 11.83 5.47 -22.38
CA LYS A 422 11.66 6.69 -23.20
C LYS A 422 10.36 7.42 -22.88
N ARG A 423 9.21 6.71 -22.91
CA ARG A 423 7.89 7.28 -22.62
C ARG A 423 7.79 7.79 -21.18
N GLY A 424 8.37 7.06 -20.25
CA GLY A 424 8.42 7.44 -18.83
C GLY A 424 9.28 8.68 -18.59
N ASP A 425 10.43 8.80 -19.24
CA ASP A 425 11.28 9.99 -19.15
C ASP A 425 10.61 11.24 -19.72
N GLU A 426 9.80 11.13 -20.76
CA GLU A 426 8.97 12.24 -21.25
C GLU A 426 7.97 12.73 -20.18
N LEU A 427 7.41 11.81 -19.37
CA LEU A 427 6.55 12.15 -18.24
C LEU A 427 7.33 12.83 -17.11
N LEU A 428 8.55 12.34 -16.80
CA LEU A 428 9.44 12.96 -15.81
C LEU A 428 9.86 14.38 -16.23
N VAL A 429 10.24 14.59 -17.48
CA VAL A 429 10.59 15.92 -18.01
C VAL A 429 9.42 16.90 -17.91
N ARG A 430 8.19 16.44 -18.20
CA ARG A 430 7.00 17.28 -18.03
C ARG A 430 6.77 17.65 -16.56
N PHE A 431 6.91 16.70 -15.65
CA PHE A 431 6.78 16.95 -14.22
C PHE A 431 7.85 17.90 -13.69
N GLU A 432 9.10 17.71 -14.09
CA GLU A 432 10.24 18.58 -13.77
C GLU A 432 9.97 20.03 -14.18
N ARG A 433 9.52 20.26 -15.43
CA ARG A 433 9.22 21.61 -15.95
C ARG A 433 8.06 22.29 -15.22
N ALA A 434 7.07 21.53 -14.78
CA ALA A 434 5.90 22.05 -14.08
C ALA A 434 6.18 22.40 -12.60
N ASN A 435 7.28 21.89 -12.02
CA ASN A 435 7.56 21.97 -10.59
C ASN A 435 8.93 22.62 -10.24
N LYS A 436 9.68 23.06 -11.24
CA LYS A 436 10.80 23.99 -11.08
C LYS A 436 10.26 25.43 -11.04
#